data_106837c96a1a623d74d1c6783f2f584e
#
_entry.id   106837c96a1a623d74d1c6783f2f584e
#
_cell.length_a   1.000
_cell.length_b   1.000
_cell.length_c   1.000
_cell.angle_alpha   90.00
_cell.angle_beta   90.00
_cell.angle_gamma   90.00
#
_symmetry.space_group_name_H-M   'P 1'
#
loop_
_entity.id
_entity.type
_entity.pdbx_description
1 polymer ?
#
loop_
_entity_poly.entity_id
_entity_poly.type
_entity_poly.pdbx_seq_one_letter_code
_entity_poly.pdbx_strand_id
1 'polypeptide(L)'
;MTYIGTFAATRDGFEGHLQTLTLDARLTLLPAEPSEAENAPDYRIMVGDNDAVYEIGAGWKRVGDKAGDFVAVLIDDPAFARPIRANLFASDDGSHVLTWSRPARRASKA
;
A
#
# COMPACT_ATOMS: atom_id res chain seq x y z
N MET A 1 9.10 -11.41 -5.87
CA MET A 1 8.61 -10.40 -4.92
C MET A 1 9.65 -9.30 -4.76
N THR A 2 9.25 -8.09 -4.93
CA THR A 2 10.18 -6.97 -4.91
C THR A 2 9.76 -6.00 -3.81
N TYR A 3 10.74 -5.55 -3.04
CA TYR A 3 10.48 -4.54 -2.02
C TYR A 3 10.49 -3.17 -2.71
N ILE A 4 9.39 -2.46 -2.59
CA ILE A 4 9.27 -1.15 -3.22
C ILE A 4 9.05 -0.05 -2.20
N GLY A 5 9.17 -0.36 -0.92
CA GLY A 5 9.06 0.66 0.09
C GLY A 5 9.30 0.14 1.48
N THR A 6 9.62 1.04 2.37
CA THR A 6 9.79 0.73 3.80
C THR A 6 8.95 1.73 4.56
N PHE A 7 8.22 1.24 5.54
CA PHE A 7 7.27 2.04 6.30
C PHE A 7 7.47 1.80 7.78
N ALA A 8 7.10 2.79 8.57
CA ALA A 8 7.08 2.69 10.01
C ALA A 8 5.63 2.86 10.48
N ALA A 9 5.27 2.14 11.51
CA ALA A 9 3.95 2.28 12.09
C ALA A 9 3.86 3.61 12.82
N THR A 10 2.74 4.31 12.65
CA THR A 10 2.46 5.52 13.38
C THR A 10 1.35 5.22 14.38
N ARG A 11 0.88 6.25 15.06
CA ARG A 11 -0.18 6.04 16.03
C ARG A 11 -1.40 5.36 15.41
N ASP A 12 -1.80 5.81 14.23
CA ASP A 12 -3.03 5.33 13.60
C ASP A 12 -2.83 4.62 12.29
N GLY A 13 -1.64 4.62 11.75
CA GLY A 13 -1.41 4.03 10.44
C GLY A 13 0.05 3.79 10.17
N PHE A 14 0.51 4.24 9.01
CA PHE A 14 1.90 4.00 8.59
C PHE A 14 2.40 5.19 7.79
N GLU A 15 3.72 5.39 7.80
CA GLU A 15 4.33 6.37 6.92
C GLU A 15 5.64 5.83 6.41
N GLY A 16 6.00 6.21 5.21
CA GLY A 16 7.21 5.73 4.60
C GLY A 16 7.36 6.22 3.17
N HIS A 17 8.16 5.49 2.42
CA HIS A 17 8.47 5.86 1.05
C HIS A 17 8.14 4.72 0.10
N LEU A 18 7.60 5.08 -1.04
CA LEU A 18 7.44 4.17 -2.17
C LEU A 18 8.55 4.52 -3.15
N GLN A 19 9.42 3.56 -3.43
CA GLN A 19 10.55 3.78 -4.32
C GLN A 19 10.59 2.73 -5.40
N THR A 20 10.62 3.17 -6.63
CA THR A 20 10.85 2.31 -7.77
C THR A 20 11.95 2.95 -8.60
N LEU A 21 12.22 2.40 -9.74
CA LEU A 21 13.27 2.92 -10.60
C LEU A 21 13.02 4.38 -10.99
N THR A 22 11.76 4.76 -11.15
CA THR A 22 11.43 6.10 -11.61
C THR A 22 10.59 6.90 -10.62
N LEU A 23 10.31 6.35 -9.45
CA LEU A 23 9.39 6.98 -8.52
C LEU A 23 9.96 6.95 -7.11
N ASP A 24 9.85 8.08 -6.44
CA ASP A 24 10.23 8.20 -5.04
C ASP A 24 9.19 9.12 -4.41
N ALA A 25 8.30 8.56 -3.64
CA ALA A 25 7.21 9.34 -3.07
C ALA A 25 7.02 9.00 -1.60
N ARG A 26 6.78 10.03 -0.81
CA ARG A 26 6.47 9.83 0.59
C ARG A 26 4.98 9.56 0.70
N LEU A 27 4.65 8.47 1.35
CA LEU A 27 3.26 8.04 1.49
C LEU A 27 2.90 7.94 2.96
N THR A 28 1.65 8.22 3.25
CA THR A 28 1.09 8.07 4.58
C THR A 28 -0.20 7.30 4.47
N LEU A 29 -0.35 6.27 5.28
CA LEU A 29 -1.61 5.54 5.39
C LEU A 29 -2.33 6.03 6.62
N LEU A 30 -3.49 6.61 6.43
CA LEU A 30 -4.32 7.15 7.49
C LEU A 30 -5.58 6.32 7.63
N PRO A 31 -6.16 6.23 8.83
CA PRO A 31 -7.42 5.50 8.98
C PRO A 31 -8.49 6.09 8.08
N ALA A 32 -9.21 5.23 7.41
CA ALA A 32 -10.34 5.65 6.60
C ALA A 32 -11.54 5.84 7.52
N GLU A 33 -12.50 6.64 7.06
CA GLU A 33 -13.69 6.85 7.83
C GLU A 33 -14.52 5.57 7.85
N PRO A 34 -15.18 5.26 8.97
CA PRO A 34 -16.02 4.07 9.03
C PRO A 34 -17.08 4.09 7.94
N SER A 35 -17.32 2.94 7.36
CA SER A 35 -18.32 2.82 6.31
C SER A 35 -18.95 1.44 6.40
N GLU A 36 -20.24 1.36 6.09
CA GLU A 36 -20.93 0.09 6.06
C GLU A 36 -20.86 -0.57 4.70
N ALA A 37 -20.20 0.05 3.76
CA ALA A 37 -20.07 -0.52 2.42
C ALA A 37 -19.23 -1.78 2.47
N GLU A 38 -19.58 -2.76 1.67
CA GLU A 38 -18.75 -3.95 1.53
C GLU A 38 -17.42 -3.53 0.94
N ASN A 39 -16.36 -4.12 1.42
CA ASN A 39 -15.01 -3.83 0.92
C ASN A 39 -14.58 -2.39 1.12
N ALA A 40 -15.17 -1.71 2.10
CA ALA A 40 -14.71 -0.38 2.44
C ALA A 40 -13.27 -0.46 2.92
N PRO A 41 -12.42 0.47 2.52
CA PRO A 41 -11.01 0.41 2.94
C PRO A 41 -10.85 0.74 4.41
N ASP A 42 -9.79 0.20 4.99
CA ASP A 42 -9.41 0.49 6.35
C ASP A 42 -8.47 1.68 6.43
N TYR A 43 -7.77 1.98 5.34
CA TYR A 43 -6.81 3.08 5.27
C TYR A 43 -6.98 3.85 3.98
N ARG A 44 -6.65 5.13 4.06
CA ARG A 44 -6.50 5.99 2.89
C ARG A 44 -5.00 6.23 2.70
N ILE A 45 -4.55 6.24 1.47
CA ILE A 45 -3.14 6.45 1.17
C ILE A 45 -2.97 7.83 0.60
N MET A 46 -2.16 8.64 1.29
CA MET A 46 -1.93 10.02 0.90
C MET A 46 -0.50 10.17 0.42
N VAL A 47 -0.28 11.02 -0.54
CA VAL A 47 1.05 11.31 -1.04
C VAL A 47 1.33 12.79 -0.87
N GLY A 48 2.58 13.14 -0.59
CA GLY A 48 3.01 14.51 -0.47
C GLY A 48 3.43 14.88 0.93
N ASP A 49 3.85 16.13 1.08
CA ASP A 49 4.32 16.66 2.34
C ASP A 49 3.52 17.88 2.72
N ASN A 50 3.31 18.05 4.00
CA ASN A 50 2.75 19.29 4.53
C ASN A 50 1.51 19.74 3.78
N ASP A 51 1.63 20.81 2.99
CA ASP A 51 0.46 21.42 2.40
C ASP A 51 0.04 20.79 1.09
N ALA A 52 0.90 20.01 0.48
CA ALA A 52 0.62 19.46 -0.85
C ALA A 52 0.35 17.96 -0.74
N VAL A 53 -0.75 17.61 -0.08
CA VAL A 53 -1.10 16.21 0.16
C VAL A 53 -2.37 15.87 -0.58
N TYR A 54 -2.38 14.75 -1.29
CA TYR A 54 -3.61 14.29 -1.93
C TYR A 54 -3.68 12.76 -1.86
N GLU A 55 -4.89 12.25 -2.02
CA GLU A 55 -5.16 10.83 -1.84
C GLU A 55 -4.91 10.09 -3.14
N ILE A 56 -4.14 8.99 -3.08
CA ILE A 56 -3.86 8.21 -4.27
C ILE A 56 -4.18 6.73 -4.10
N GLY A 57 -4.78 6.34 -3.00
CA GLY A 57 -5.08 4.93 -2.88
C GLY A 57 -5.73 4.57 -1.57
N ALA A 58 -5.81 3.28 -1.34
CA ALA A 58 -6.49 2.74 -0.18
C ALA A 58 -5.81 1.45 0.27
N GLY A 59 -6.05 1.09 1.52
CA GLY A 59 -5.51 -0.15 2.07
C GLY A 59 -6.57 -0.92 2.83
N TRP A 60 -6.46 -2.23 2.80
CA TRP A 60 -7.39 -3.13 3.48
C TRP A 60 -6.61 -4.09 4.37
N LYS A 61 -7.04 -4.20 5.61
CA LYS A 61 -6.45 -5.18 6.52
C LYS A 61 -6.81 -6.58 6.08
N ARG A 62 -5.82 -7.46 6.06
CA ARG A 62 -6.02 -8.84 5.64
C ARG A 62 -5.24 -9.75 6.57
N VAL A 63 -5.61 -11.01 6.58
CA VAL A 63 -4.89 -12.04 7.34
C VAL A 63 -4.52 -13.15 6.38
N GLY A 64 -3.22 -13.42 6.28
CA GLY A 64 -2.73 -14.50 5.44
C GLY A 64 -2.49 -15.74 6.26
N ASP A 65 -2.47 -16.90 5.60
CA ASP A 65 -2.25 -18.16 6.29
C ASP A 65 -0.89 -18.23 6.95
N LYS A 66 0.14 -17.77 6.25
CA LYS A 66 1.50 -17.82 6.76
C LYS A 66 2.04 -16.46 7.15
N ALA A 67 1.59 -15.44 6.46
CA ALA A 67 2.12 -14.11 6.70
C ALA A 67 1.53 -13.43 7.93
N GLY A 68 0.40 -13.92 8.42
CA GLY A 68 -0.30 -13.23 9.49
C GLY A 68 -0.98 -11.98 8.98
N ASP A 69 -1.08 -10.97 9.82
CA ASP A 69 -1.76 -9.74 9.43
C ASP A 69 -0.92 -8.94 8.46
N PHE A 70 -1.56 -8.38 7.45
CA PHE A 70 -0.89 -7.49 6.52
C PHE A 70 -1.93 -6.52 5.96
N VAL A 71 -1.46 -5.53 5.20
CA VAL A 71 -2.36 -4.54 4.57
C VAL A 71 -2.19 -4.67 3.06
N ALA A 72 -3.28 -4.99 2.38
CA ALA A 72 -3.30 -4.98 0.93
C ALA A 72 -3.53 -3.56 0.49
N VAL A 73 -2.67 -3.04 -0.40
CA VAL A 73 -2.76 -1.65 -0.82
C VAL A 73 -2.98 -1.56 -2.31
N LEU A 74 -3.74 -0.56 -2.70
CA LEU A 74 -3.97 -0.22 -4.10
C LEU A 74 -3.61 1.24 -4.25
N ILE A 75 -2.66 1.53 -5.10
CA ILE A 75 -2.18 2.89 -5.34
C ILE A 75 -2.41 3.21 -6.81
N ASP A 76 -3.10 4.30 -7.06
CA ASP A 76 -3.43 4.68 -8.42
C ASP A 76 -3.33 6.18 -8.56
N ASP A 77 -2.62 6.61 -9.57
CA ASP A 77 -2.41 8.01 -9.87
C ASP A 77 -2.59 8.21 -11.37
N PRO A 78 -3.08 9.38 -11.78
CA PRO A 78 -3.23 9.61 -13.22
C PRO A 78 -1.96 9.44 -14.03
N ALA A 79 -0.80 9.57 -13.39
CA ALA A 79 0.46 9.37 -14.09
C ALA A 79 0.78 7.90 -14.33
N PHE A 80 0.05 6.99 -13.71
CA PHE A 80 0.33 5.56 -13.82
C PHE A 80 -0.46 4.96 -14.97
N ALA A 81 0.17 4.05 -15.70
CA ALA A 81 -0.54 3.31 -16.73
C ALA A 81 -1.54 2.34 -16.10
N ARG A 82 -1.22 1.81 -14.92
CA ARG A 82 -2.06 0.87 -14.21
C ARG A 82 -1.90 1.09 -12.73
N PRO A 83 -2.93 0.74 -11.94
CA PRO A 83 -2.78 0.81 -10.49
C PRO A 83 -1.69 -0.14 -10.00
N ILE A 84 -1.05 0.25 -8.92
CA ILE A 84 -0.06 -0.59 -8.27
C ILE A 84 -0.76 -1.34 -7.15
N ARG A 85 -0.69 -2.66 -7.18
CA ARG A 85 -1.22 -3.50 -6.10
C ARG A 85 -0.04 -4.08 -5.36
N ALA A 86 -0.01 -3.87 -4.07
CA ALA A 86 1.12 -4.28 -3.26
C ALA A 86 0.63 -4.71 -1.90
N ASN A 87 1.52 -5.25 -1.09
CA ASN A 87 1.19 -5.69 0.26
C ASN A 87 2.21 -5.15 1.23
N LEU A 88 1.72 -4.71 2.38
CA LEU A 88 2.56 -4.16 3.43
C LEU A 88 2.65 -5.20 4.54
N PHE A 89 3.84 -5.75 4.77
CA PHE A 89 4.08 -6.79 5.76
C PHE A 89 4.96 -6.28 6.88
N ALA A 90 4.74 -6.77 8.07
CA ALA A 90 5.64 -6.48 9.18
C ALA A 90 6.95 -7.22 8.99
N SER A 91 8.03 -6.55 9.34
CA SER A 91 9.36 -7.13 9.30
C SER A 91 9.82 -7.44 10.71
N ASP A 92 10.84 -8.28 10.84
CA ASP A 92 11.32 -8.71 12.15
C ASP A 92 11.89 -7.57 12.98
N ASP A 93 12.35 -6.52 12.34
CA ASP A 93 12.99 -5.43 13.07
C ASP A 93 11.99 -4.33 13.48
N GLY A 94 10.71 -4.58 13.34
CA GLY A 94 9.70 -3.61 13.75
C GLY A 94 9.26 -2.66 12.65
N SER A 95 9.94 -2.66 11.53
CA SER A 95 9.50 -1.87 10.40
C SER A 95 8.49 -2.66 9.58
N HIS A 96 8.00 -2.03 8.53
CA HIS A 96 7.09 -2.69 7.59
C HIS A 96 7.66 -2.51 6.19
N VAL A 97 7.47 -3.51 5.35
CA VAL A 97 7.97 -3.47 3.98
C VAL A 97 6.81 -3.58 3.02
N LEU A 98 6.88 -2.78 1.97
CA LEU A 98 5.88 -2.81 0.91
C LEU A 98 6.44 -3.67 -0.21
N THR A 99 5.74 -4.75 -0.53
CA THR A 99 6.20 -5.70 -1.53
C THR A 99 5.27 -5.70 -2.72
N TRP A 100 5.86 -5.90 -3.88
CA TRP A 100 5.13 -5.90 -5.14
C TRP A 100 5.58 -7.08 -5.97
N SER A 101 4.65 -7.69 -6.65
CA SER A 101 4.96 -8.75 -7.62
C SER A 101 4.22 -8.44 -8.89
N ARG A 102 4.87 -8.72 -10.01
CA ARG A 102 4.19 -8.54 -11.29
C ARG A 102 3.05 -9.54 -11.34
N PRO A 103 1.85 -9.10 -11.69
CA PRO A 103 0.72 -10.04 -11.78
C PRO A 103 1.07 -11.15 -12.75
N ALA A 104 0.74 -12.37 -12.37
CA ALA A 104 0.99 -13.51 -13.23
C ALA A 104 0.16 -13.39 -14.50
N ARG A 105 0.77 -13.74 -15.64
CA ARG A 105 0.00 -13.78 -16.85
C ARG A 105 -0.96 -14.93 -16.73
N ARG A 106 -2.19 -14.65 -17.09
CA ARG A 106 -3.12 -15.71 -17.10
C ARG A 106 -2.84 -16.47 -18.25
N ALA A 107 -2.06 -17.30 -18.13
CA ALA A 107 -1.70 -18.01 -19.24
C ALA A 107 -2.83 -18.57 -19.88
N SER A 108 -3.33 -18.59 -19.58
CA SER A 108 -4.13 -19.09 -20.18
C SER A 108 -5.01 -18.75 -20.68
N LYS A 109 -5.04 -18.36 -20.64
CA LYS A 109 -5.86 -18.25 -21.12
C LYS A 109 -5.73 -18.20 -21.95
N ALA A 110 -5.30 -18.14 -21.92
CA ALA A 110 -5.23 -18.14 -23.04
C ALA A 110 -5.74 -18.27 -23.53
#